data_5a8943a6b8e3e79d4c13411431073f46
#
_entry.id   5a8943a6b8e3e79d4c13411431073f46
#
_cell.length_a   1.000
_cell.length_b   1.000
_cell.length_c   1.000
_cell.angle_alpha   90.00
_cell.angle_beta   90.00
_cell.angle_gamma   90.00
#
_symmetry.space_group_name_H-M   'P 1'
#
loop_
_entity.id
_entity.type
_entity.pdbx_description
1 polymer ?
#
loop_
_entity_poly.entity_id
_entity_poly.type
_entity_poly.pdbx_seq_one_letter_code
_entity_poly.pdbx_strand_id
1 'polypeptide(L)'
;MPRRRPVQIRADRQARLSVSKGPFGPLRVSQFPGLSPYGRCVIARLEHTRLMPRQAEEALEFWRRFMRDPYHRLWDPRYEGCGCWGCCNDMNRVREVLEIVAHHLPRRDARRFRRMIAAADDEW
;
A
#
# COMPACT_ATOMS: atom_id res chain seq x y z
N MET A 1 -2.36 -14.77 -37.37
CA MET A 1 -2.18 -14.90 -35.91
C MET A 1 -3.34 -14.21 -35.19
N PRO A 2 -4.02 -14.90 -34.28
CA PRO A 2 -5.06 -14.25 -33.51
C PRO A 2 -4.44 -13.14 -32.64
N ARG A 3 -5.03 -11.96 -32.69
CA ARG A 3 -4.61 -10.85 -31.79
C ARG A 3 -4.92 -11.24 -30.34
N ARG A 4 -3.93 -11.17 -29.46
CA ARG A 4 -4.13 -11.38 -28.04
C ARG A 4 -5.12 -10.33 -27.50
N ARG A 5 -6.07 -10.77 -26.68
CA ARG A 5 -7.02 -9.84 -26.04
C ARG A 5 -6.27 -8.89 -25.09
N PRO A 6 -6.70 -7.62 -24.96
CA PRO A 6 -6.05 -6.65 -24.07
C PRO A 6 -5.85 -7.13 -22.63
N VAL A 7 -6.78 -7.96 -22.13
CA VAL A 7 -6.69 -8.57 -20.79
C VAL A 7 -5.52 -9.53 -20.68
N GLN A 8 -5.26 -10.33 -21.72
CA GLN A 8 -4.12 -11.27 -21.74
C GLN A 8 -2.78 -10.53 -21.80
N ILE A 9 -2.70 -9.45 -22.57
CA ILE A 9 -1.50 -8.61 -22.63
C ILE A 9 -1.19 -7.99 -21.26
N ARG A 10 -2.22 -7.55 -20.54
CA ARG A 10 -2.06 -7.01 -19.18
C ARG A 10 -1.61 -8.07 -18.19
N ALA A 11 -2.21 -9.26 -18.24
CA ALA A 11 -1.83 -10.40 -17.39
C ALA A 11 -0.38 -10.86 -17.67
N ASP A 12 0.01 -10.97 -18.93
CA ASP A 12 1.38 -11.32 -19.32
C ASP A 12 2.40 -10.27 -18.87
N ARG A 13 2.03 -8.99 -18.95
CA ARG A 13 2.87 -7.87 -18.46
C ARG A 13 3.05 -7.92 -16.95
N GLN A 14 1.98 -8.24 -16.22
CA GLN A 14 2.02 -8.39 -14.77
C GLN A 14 2.86 -9.59 -14.34
N ALA A 15 2.70 -10.73 -15.00
CA ALA A 15 3.51 -11.92 -14.76
C ALA A 15 5.01 -11.63 -14.98
N ARG A 16 5.35 -10.86 -16.01
CA ARG A 16 6.73 -10.42 -16.26
C ARG A 16 7.25 -9.46 -15.20
N LEU A 17 6.41 -8.56 -14.71
CA LEU A 17 6.78 -7.62 -13.64
C LEU A 17 7.01 -8.35 -12.31
N SER A 18 6.26 -9.42 -12.03
CA SER A 18 6.41 -10.22 -10.82
C SER A 18 7.69 -11.08 -10.82
N VAL A 19 8.29 -11.30 -11.98
CA VAL A 19 9.52 -12.10 -12.15
C VAL A 19 10.75 -11.22 -12.36
N SER A 20 10.60 -9.92 -12.59
CA SER A 20 11.74 -9.04 -12.81
C SER A 20 12.59 -8.91 -11.55
N LYS A 21 13.82 -9.40 -11.62
CA LYS A 21 14.83 -9.16 -10.59
C LYS A 21 15.36 -7.74 -10.75
N GLY A 22 14.83 -6.82 -9.95
CA GLY A 22 15.41 -5.48 -9.84
C GLY A 22 16.67 -5.49 -8.96
N PRO A 23 17.37 -4.35 -8.83
CA PRO A 23 18.56 -4.22 -7.98
C PRO A 23 18.29 -4.53 -6.50
N PHE A 24 17.05 -4.58 -6.08
CA PHE A 24 16.60 -4.88 -4.72
C PHE A 24 16.01 -6.29 -4.56
N GLY A 25 16.25 -7.18 -5.52
CA GLY A 25 15.74 -8.55 -5.49
C GLY A 25 14.39 -8.73 -6.21
N PRO A 26 13.78 -9.94 -6.12
CA PRO A 26 12.51 -10.20 -6.77
C PRO A 26 11.40 -9.33 -6.20
N LEU A 27 10.53 -8.86 -7.08
CA LEU A 27 9.35 -8.07 -6.72
C LEU A 27 8.42 -8.95 -5.88
N ARG A 28 8.32 -8.67 -4.59
CA ARG A 28 7.38 -9.37 -3.72
C ARG A 28 5.97 -8.85 -3.97
N VAL A 29 5.07 -9.74 -4.34
CA VAL A 29 3.66 -9.41 -4.45
C VAL A 29 3.12 -9.14 -3.05
N SER A 30 2.50 -8.00 -2.88
CA SER A 30 1.87 -7.63 -1.60
C SER A 30 0.81 -8.67 -1.20
N GLN A 31 0.80 -9.04 0.07
CA GLN A 31 -0.13 -10.01 0.66
C GLN A 31 -1.45 -9.36 1.13
N PHE A 32 -1.85 -8.24 0.54
CA PHE A 32 -3.09 -7.58 0.93
C PHE A 32 -4.32 -8.46 0.72
N PRO A 33 -4.95 -8.96 1.80
CA PRO A 33 -6.18 -9.74 1.68
C PRO A 33 -7.32 -8.86 1.17
N GLY A 34 -8.16 -9.43 0.31
CA GLY A 34 -9.33 -8.74 -0.21
C GLY A 34 -9.09 -7.89 -1.46
N LEU A 35 -7.86 -7.66 -1.86
CA LEU A 35 -7.54 -7.01 -3.13
C LEU A 35 -7.37 -8.03 -4.25
N SER A 36 -7.67 -7.61 -5.48
CA SER A 36 -7.43 -8.45 -6.66
C SER A 36 -5.93 -8.70 -6.87
N PRO A 37 -5.54 -9.76 -7.61
CA PRO A 37 -4.14 -9.97 -7.98
C PRO A 37 -3.54 -8.76 -8.69
N TYR A 38 -4.31 -8.06 -9.50
CA TYR A 38 -3.88 -6.83 -10.16
C TYR A 38 -3.61 -5.69 -9.16
N GLY A 39 -4.49 -5.48 -8.19
CA GLY A 39 -4.30 -4.48 -7.14
C GLY A 39 -3.06 -4.76 -6.32
N ARG A 40 -2.82 -6.00 -5.96
CA ARG A 40 -1.60 -6.42 -5.26
C ARG A 40 -0.33 -6.14 -6.08
N CYS A 41 -0.37 -6.37 -7.39
CA CYS A 41 0.74 -6.03 -8.29
C CYS A 41 0.97 -4.52 -8.38
N VAL A 42 -0.08 -3.71 -8.38
CA VAL A 42 0.04 -2.24 -8.35
C VAL A 42 0.73 -1.78 -7.08
N ILE A 43 0.36 -2.32 -5.93
CA ILE A 43 1.01 -2.01 -4.65
C ILE A 43 2.48 -2.42 -4.69
N ALA A 44 2.79 -3.63 -5.13
CA ALA A 44 4.16 -4.12 -5.25
C ALA A 44 5.01 -3.21 -6.15
N ARG A 45 4.44 -2.72 -7.24
CA ARG A 45 5.11 -1.77 -8.15
C ARG A 45 5.36 -0.42 -7.49
N LEU A 46 4.40 0.10 -6.73
CA LEU A 46 4.58 1.33 -5.96
C LEU A 46 5.70 1.18 -4.93
N GLU A 47 5.71 0.09 -4.19
CA GLU A 47 6.74 -0.23 -3.19
C GLU A 47 8.13 -0.37 -3.82
N HIS A 48 8.20 -0.79 -5.08
CA HIS A 48 9.46 -0.90 -5.81
C HIS A 48 9.96 0.43 -6.39
N THR A 49 9.06 1.35 -6.73
CA THR A 49 9.39 2.58 -7.47
C THR A 49 9.33 3.86 -6.63
N ARG A 50 8.40 3.96 -5.69
CA ARG A 50 8.12 5.19 -4.93
C ARG A 50 8.10 4.99 -3.42
N LEU A 51 7.71 3.82 -2.99
CA LEU A 51 7.59 3.47 -1.58
C LEU A 51 8.68 2.47 -1.21
N MET A 52 8.82 2.19 0.07
CA MET A 52 9.70 1.13 0.55
C MET A 52 8.98 -0.22 0.53
N PRO A 53 9.73 -1.35 0.46
CA PRO A 53 9.12 -2.68 0.56
C PRO A 53 8.22 -2.79 1.79
N ARG A 54 7.02 -3.34 1.61
CA ARG A 54 5.99 -3.52 2.64
C ARG A 54 5.43 -2.23 3.25
N GLN A 55 5.78 -1.08 2.74
CA GLN A 55 5.37 0.20 3.31
C GLN A 55 3.84 0.39 3.30
N ALA A 56 3.14 -0.09 2.27
CA ALA A 56 1.68 -0.01 2.21
C ALA A 56 1.01 -0.84 3.33
N GLU A 57 1.47 -2.06 3.58
CA GLU A 57 0.96 -2.91 4.65
C GLU A 57 1.26 -2.32 6.03
N GLU A 58 2.48 -1.87 6.23
CA GLU A 58 2.92 -1.23 7.46
C GLU A 58 2.16 0.06 7.72
N ALA A 59 1.89 0.87 6.69
CA ALA A 59 1.12 2.09 6.83
C ALA A 59 -0.30 1.81 7.35
N LEU A 60 -0.97 0.79 6.82
CA LEU A 60 -2.30 0.41 7.30
C LEU A 60 -2.26 -0.11 8.73
N GLU A 61 -1.26 -0.90 9.08
CA GLU A 61 -1.07 -1.40 10.44
C GLU A 61 -0.79 -0.28 11.43
N PHE A 62 0.10 0.65 11.09
CA PHE A 62 0.42 1.81 11.93
C PHE A 62 -0.79 2.72 12.12
N TRP A 63 -1.57 2.93 11.06
CA TRP A 63 -2.80 3.71 11.15
C TRP A 63 -3.83 3.05 12.07
N ARG A 64 -4.02 1.73 11.96
CA ARG A 64 -4.91 0.99 12.86
C ARG A 64 -4.48 1.11 14.32
N ARG A 65 -3.19 0.94 14.61
CA ARG A 65 -2.65 1.09 15.97
C ARG A 65 -2.87 2.51 16.50
N PHE A 66 -2.60 3.50 15.68
CA PHE A 66 -2.80 4.89 16.02
C PHE A 66 -4.25 5.20 16.37
N MET A 67 -5.20 4.70 15.58
CA MET A 67 -6.63 4.91 15.83
C MET A 67 -7.14 4.16 17.06
N ARG A 68 -6.50 3.07 17.46
CA ARG A 68 -6.79 2.32 18.69
C ARG A 68 -6.20 2.94 19.95
N ASP A 69 -5.19 3.76 19.82
CA ASP A 69 -4.56 4.43 20.95
C ASP A 69 -5.54 5.48 21.52
N PRO A 70 -5.97 5.35 22.80
CA PRO A 70 -6.93 6.29 23.39
C PRO A 70 -6.40 7.71 23.50
N TYR A 71 -5.09 7.89 23.41
CA TYR A 71 -4.43 9.19 23.49
C TYR A 71 -3.93 9.69 22.14
N HIS A 72 -4.37 9.08 21.04
CA HIS A 72 -3.90 9.46 19.72
C HIS A 72 -4.28 10.89 19.35
N ARG A 73 -3.32 11.63 18.83
CA ARG A 73 -3.50 12.98 18.28
C ARG A 73 -2.48 13.21 17.18
N LEU A 74 -2.91 13.70 16.04
CA LEU A 74 -2.03 13.93 14.89
C LEU A 74 -0.89 14.90 15.19
N TRP A 75 -1.09 15.78 16.15
CA TRP A 75 -0.13 16.79 16.60
C TRP A 75 0.56 16.45 17.93
N ASP A 76 0.41 15.23 18.44
CA ASP A 76 1.06 14.82 19.67
C ASP A 76 2.58 14.66 19.42
N PRO A 77 3.44 15.32 20.24
CA PRO A 77 4.89 15.22 20.09
C PRO A 77 5.45 13.80 20.13
N ARG A 78 4.74 12.86 20.75
CA ARG A 78 5.15 11.44 20.76
C ARG A 78 5.18 10.81 19.36
N TYR A 79 4.44 11.38 18.42
CA TYR A 79 4.39 10.95 17.02
C TYR A 79 5.23 11.83 16.10
N GLU A 80 5.84 12.88 16.62
CA GLU A 80 6.85 13.67 15.95
C GLU A 80 8.20 12.99 16.16
N GLY A 81 8.63 12.19 15.25
CA GLY A 81 9.90 11.49 15.36
C GLY A 81 10.97 12.11 14.47
N CYS A 82 12.01 11.32 14.25
CA CYS A 82 13.10 11.68 13.36
C CYS A 82 12.70 11.68 11.87
N GLY A 83 11.45 11.32 11.54
CA GLY A 83 10.96 11.19 10.19
C GLY A 83 11.36 9.88 9.49
N CYS A 84 12.09 9.01 10.16
CA CYS A 84 12.46 7.70 9.63
C CYS A 84 11.30 6.74 9.69
N TRP A 85 10.98 6.13 8.55
CA TRP A 85 9.99 5.07 8.51
C TRP A 85 10.46 3.86 9.33
N GLY A 86 9.58 3.32 10.17
CA GLY A 86 9.88 2.17 11.01
C GLY A 86 10.51 2.47 12.37
N CYS A 87 11.15 3.61 12.52
CA CYS A 87 11.73 4.08 13.78
C CYS A 87 10.75 5.01 14.52
N CYS A 88 10.34 6.06 13.85
CA CYS A 88 9.46 7.10 14.37
C CYS A 88 8.41 7.41 13.30
N ASN A 89 7.24 6.80 13.41
CA ASN A 89 6.22 6.94 12.39
C ASN A 89 5.47 8.27 12.53
N ASP A 90 5.69 9.16 11.59
CA ASP A 90 4.83 10.33 11.42
C ASP A 90 3.48 9.89 10.85
N MET A 91 2.40 10.06 11.62
CA MET A 91 1.06 9.64 11.23
C MET A 91 0.52 10.41 10.02
N ASN A 92 0.96 11.64 9.81
CA ASN A 92 0.63 12.38 8.60
C ASN A 92 1.25 11.71 7.37
N ARG A 93 2.50 11.26 7.48
CA ARG A 93 3.17 10.50 6.42
C ARG A 93 2.53 9.14 6.20
N VAL A 94 2.15 8.44 7.25
CA VAL A 94 1.40 7.18 7.17
C VAL A 94 0.11 7.37 6.38
N ARG A 95 -0.66 8.39 6.72
CA ARG A 95 -1.90 8.71 6.00
C ARG A 95 -1.65 9.07 4.54
N GLU A 96 -0.61 9.82 4.26
CA GLU A 96 -0.20 10.17 2.89
C GLU A 96 0.13 8.92 2.07
N VAL A 97 0.86 7.97 2.63
CA VAL A 97 1.16 6.68 1.97
C VAL A 97 -0.13 5.93 1.62
N LEU A 98 -1.08 5.87 2.55
CA LEU A 98 -2.38 5.24 2.31
C LEU A 98 -3.16 5.93 1.18
N GLU A 99 -3.14 7.25 1.11
CA GLU A 99 -3.78 8.01 0.03
C GLU A 99 -3.09 7.79 -1.32
N ILE A 100 -1.76 7.71 -1.34
CA ILE A 100 -0.99 7.40 -2.56
C ILE A 100 -1.39 6.03 -3.09
N VAL A 101 -1.45 5.02 -2.23
CA VAL A 101 -1.85 3.66 -2.62
C VAL A 101 -3.28 3.65 -3.16
N ALA A 102 -4.21 4.26 -2.45
CA ALA A 102 -5.61 4.33 -2.87
C ALA A 102 -5.78 5.02 -4.23
N HIS A 103 -4.99 6.07 -4.48
CA HIS A 103 -5.03 6.81 -5.74
C HIS A 103 -4.54 5.99 -6.94
N HIS A 104 -3.55 5.12 -6.75
CA HIS A 104 -2.96 4.32 -7.83
C HIS A 104 -3.69 3.00 -8.08
N LEU A 105 -4.51 2.53 -7.13
CA LEU A 105 -5.25 1.29 -7.28
C LEU A 105 -6.36 1.41 -8.35
N PRO A 106 -6.69 0.31 -9.04
CA PRO A 106 -7.88 0.26 -9.88
C PRO A 106 -9.12 0.60 -9.05
N ARG A 107 -10.11 1.18 -9.68
CA ARG A 107 -11.33 1.69 -9.02
C ARG A 107 -11.96 0.72 -8.02
N ARG A 108 -12.07 -0.55 -8.38
CA ARG A 108 -12.65 -1.59 -7.52
C ARG A 108 -11.79 -1.87 -6.29
N ASP A 109 -10.49 -2.01 -6.49
CA ASP A 109 -9.54 -2.23 -5.39
C ASP A 109 -9.38 -0.98 -4.52
N ALA A 110 -9.39 0.20 -5.12
CA ALA A 110 -9.37 1.46 -4.40
C ALA A 110 -10.56 1.59 -3.44
N ARG A 111 -11.76 1.19 -3.87
CA ARG A 111 -12.93 1.17 -3.00
C ARG A 111 -12.76 0.22 -1.81
N ARG A 112 -12.23 -0.97 -2.05
CA ARG A 112 -11.96 -1.95 -0.98
C ARG A 112 -10.90 -1.43 -0.01
N PHE A 113 -9.83 -0.86 -0.54
CA PHE A 113 -8.77 -0.29 0.26
C PHE A 113 -9.25 0.89 1.11
N ARG A 114 -10.04 1.78 0.55
CA ARG A 114 -10.67 2.90 1.28
C ARG A 114 -11.62 2.41 2.38
N ARG A 115 -12.31 1.29 2.18
CA ARG A 115 -13.12 0.67 3.24
C ARG A 115 -12.26 0.16 4.39
N MET A 116 -11.07 -0.38 4.11
CA MET A 116 -10.13 -0.80 5.15
C MET A 116 -9.65 0.39 5.97
N ILE A 117 -9.35 1.51 5.31
CA ILE A 117 -8.98 2.77 5.97
C ILE A 117 -10.15 3.30 6.81
N ALA A 118 -11.35 3.34 6.24
CA ALA A 118 -12.55 3.79 6.94
C ALA A 118 -12.87 2.93 8.17
N ALA A 119 -12.70 1.61 8.07
CA ALA A 119 -12.86 0.71 9.21
C ALA A 119 -11.87 1.01 10.33
N ALA A 120 -10.64 1.39 9.99
CA ALA A 120 -9.66 1.83 10.97
C ALA A 120 -10.04 3.20 11.58
N ASP A 121 -10.53 4.14 10.76
CA ASP A 121 -11.00 5.45 11.22
C ASP A 121 -12.17 5.31 12.21
N ASP A 122 -13.03 4.32 12.04
CA ASP A 122 -14.17 4.06 12.92
C ASP A 122 -13.78 3.46 14.29
N GLU A 123 -12.53 3.04 14.47
CA GLU A 123 -12.01 2.53 15.75
C GLU A 123 -11.64 3.65 16.74
N TRP A 124 -11.77 4.87 16.33
CA TRP A 124 -11.53 6.05 17.20
C TRP A 124 -12.37 6.02 18.45
#